data_275afbd24bcba04cfd725ec75d06cd31
#
_entry.id   275afbd24bcba04cfd725ec75d06cd31
#
_cell.length_a   1.000
_cell.length_b   1.000
_cell.length_c   1.000
_cell.angle_alpha   90.00
_cell.angle_beta   90.00
_cell.angle_gamma   90.00
#
_symmetry.space_group_name_H-M   'P 1'
#
loop_
_entity.id
_entity.type
_entity.pdbx_description
1 polymer ?
#
loop_
_entity_poly.entity_id
_entity_poly.type
_entity_poly.pdbx_seq_one_letter_code
_entity_poly.pdbx_strand_id
1 'polypeptide(L)'
;MAIFQWCKTQIMAIMVLAYVEFVFVREEKALNRLTKKSGFNPLFDYSLNVANLAVLFDGITACTVNLPAFVPRKLNLFLHYGMFACYETYMALLFWYWISVTLGIPRRRWKRICAFLFNGCILLAMALWMPGLKFVPGQVSSYSAGRAVDTCFFSILLHLTLTIVLLAVKQRELPTQKKMSLFATVFFIVVILGLQIAFPQMHISSIAVVMIVLAIYLNMENPTIRGLEHYQNEMVMGFATMVENKDDSTGGHIRRSSAYVKLIAQNLKKNKKYRPILTHDYINHLEQSAPMHDIGKIGVPDAILQKPGRLTDEEFEIMN
;
A
#
# COMPACT_ATOMS: atom_id res chain seq x y z
N MET A 1 -26.93 6.88 25.56
CA MET A 1 -26.47 8.04 24.75
C MET A 1 -25.02 8.40 25.01
N ALA A 2 -24.57 8.59 26.26
CA ALA A 2 -23.20 9.01 26.57
C ALA A 2 -22.10 8.07 25.99
N ILE A 3 -22.23 6.75 26.16
CA ILE A 3 -21.26 5.77 25.64
C ILE A 3 -21.12 5.90 24.13
N PHE A 4 -22.20 6.06 23.40
CA PHE A 4 -22.16 6.25 21.95
C PHE A 4 -21.41 7.52 21.53
N GLN A 5 -21.52 8.60 22.30
CA GLN A 5 -20.78 9.84 22.04
C GLN A 5 -19.27 9.67 22.21
N TRP A 6 -18.82 8.83 23.15
CA TRP A 6 -17.38 8.61 23.41
C TRP A 6 -16.70 7.75 22.36
N CYS A 7 -17.41 6.80 21.75
CA CYS A 7 -16.82 5.83 20.80
C CYS A 7 -17.38 5.90 19.38
N LYS A 8 -18.13 6.95 19.02
CA LYS A 8 -18.75 7.08 17.69
C LYS A 8 -17.76 7.01 16.52
N THR A 9 -16.59 7.63 16.69
CA THR A 9 -15.52 7.65 15.68
C THR A 9 -14.92 6.26 15.48
N GLN A 10 -14.75 5.51 16.56
CA GLN A 10 -14.23 4.14 16.54
C GLN A 10 -15.24 3.15 15.93
N ILE A 11 -16.54 3.31 16.25
CA ILE A 11 -17.58 2.49 15.63
C ILE A 11 -17.59 2.69 14.11
N MET A 12 -17.56 3.93 13.63
CA MET A 12 -17.47 4.22 12.20
C MET A 12 -16.18 3.65 11.58
N ALA A 13 -15.05 3.80 12.28
CA ALA A 13 -13.77 3.26 11.84
C ALA A 13 -13.80 1.73 11.71
N ILE A 14 -14.34 1.03 12.70
CA ILE A 14 -14.51 -0.44 12.67
C ILE A 14 -15.38 -0.87 11.48
N MET A 15 -16.49 -0.18 11.23
CA MET A 15 -17.38 -0.49 10.11
C MET A 15 -16.66 -0.35 8.76
N VAL A 16 -15.87 0.71 8.58
CA VAL A 16 -15.10 0.92 7.33
C VAL A 16 -14.00 -0.13 7.19
N LEU A 17 -13.24 -0.41 8.25
CA LEU A 17 -12.17 -1.42 8.20
C LEU A 17 -12.74 -2.82 7.97
N ALA A 18 -13.84 -3.20 8.62
CA ALA A 18 -14.51 -4.47 8.40
C ALA A 18 -15.02 -4.61 6.95
N TYR A 19 -15.55 -3.52 6.37
CA TYR A 19 -15.93 -3.50 4.96
C TYR A 19 -14.71 -3.70 4.04
N VAL A 20 -13.61 -2.98 4.29
CA VAL A 20 -12.36 -3.15 3.51
C VAL A 20 -11.85 -4.57 3.61
N GLU A 21 -11.82 -5.15 4.81
CA GLU A 21 -11.38 -6.54 5.04
C GLU A 21 -12.28 -7.54 4.30
N PHE A 22 -13.60 -7.38 4.41
CA PHE A 22 -14.55 -8.26 3.72
C PHE A 22 -14.38 -8.21 2.20
N VAL A 23 -14.28 -7.02 1.61
CA VAL A 23 -14.11 -6.83 0.17
C VAL A 23 -12.73 -7.33 -0.26
N PHE A 24 -11.67 -6.98 0.48
CA PHE A 24 -10.30 -7.42 0.21
C PHE A 24 -10.19 -8.94 0.17
N VAL A 25 -10.64 -9.64 1.22
CA VAL A 25 -10.58 -11.11 1.30
C VAL A 25 -11.41 -11.78 0.22
N ARG A 26 -12.61 -11.24 -0.08
CA ARG A 26 -13.49 -11.78 -1.13
C ARG A 26 -12.85 -11.65 -2.52
N GLU A 27 -12.35 -10.48 -2.84
CA GLU A 27 -11.77 -10.19 -4.15
C GLU A 27 -10.41 -10.85 -4.33
N GLU A 28 -9.59 -10.94 -3.27
CA GLU A 28 -8.34 -11.70 -3.27
C GLU A 28 -8.59 -13.17 -3.64
N LYS A 29 -9.56 -13.81 -3.00
CA LYS A 29 -9.93 -15.20 -3.33
C LYS A 29 -10.37 -15.35 -4.78
N ALA A 30 -11.10 -14.39 -5.32
CA ALA A 30 -11.53 -14.40 -6.71
C ALA A 30 -10.33 -14.26 -7.67
N LEU A 31 -9.45 -13.31 -7.42
CA LEU A 31 -8.27 -13.05 -8.25
C LEU A 31 -7.27 -14.21 -8.20
N ASN A 32 -7.02 -14.79 -7.02
CA ASN A 32 -6.13 -15.94 -6.86
C ASN A 32 -6.63 -17.20 -7.62
N ARG A 33 -7.94 -17.36 -7.76
CA ARG A 33 -8.53 -18.43 -8.60
C ARG A 33 -8.22 -18.23 -10.08
N LEU A 34 -8.18 -16.98 -10.54
CA LEU A 34 -7.96 -16.64 -11.95
C LEU A 34 -6.47 -16.61 -12.32
N THR A 35 -5.63 -16.04 -11.47
CA THR A 35 -4.22 -15.78 -11.80
C THR A 35 -3.23 -16.83 -11.29
N LYS A 36 -3.68 -17.76 -10.43
CA LYS A 36 -2.84 -18.76 -9.73
C LYS A 36 -1.64 -18.18 -8.97
N LYS A 37 -1.61 -16.87 -8.74
CA LYS A 37 -0.59 -16.17 -7.97
C LYS A 37 -1.24 -15.21 -6.99
N SER A 38 -0.90 -15.32 -5.70
CA SER A 38 -1.18 -14.26 -4.73
C SER A 38 -0.29 -13.06 -5.09
N GLY A 39 -0.88 -12.00 -5.58
CA GLY A 39 -0.20 -10.74 -5.90
C GLY A 39 -0.11 -9.78 -4.72
N PHE A 40 -0.68 -10.16 -3.56
CA PHE A 40 -0.83 -9.29 -2.40
C PHE A 40 0.40 -9.26 -1.53
N ASN A 41 0.63 -8.08 -0.92
CA ASN A 41 1.68 -7.94 0.07
C ASN A 41 1.16 -8.45 1.43
N PRO A 42 1.70 -9.53 2.00
CA PRO A 42 1.22 -10.07 3.27
C PRO A 42 1.34 -9.07 4.43
N LEU A 43 2.24 -8.07 4.31
CA LEU A 43 2.35 -7.00 5.32
C LEU A 43 1.12 -6.09 5.35
N PHE A 44 0.41 -5.94 4.22
CA PHE A 44 -0.85 -5.20 4.21
C PHE A 44 -1.93 -5.95 4.99
N ASP A 45 -2.09 -7.25 4.77
CA ASP A 45 -3.04 -8.09 5.50
C ASP A 45 -2.76 -8.06 7.01
N TYR A 46 -1.51 -8.26 7.43
CA TYR A 46 -1.13 -8.12 8.85
C TYR A 46 -1.41 -6.72 9.39
N SER A 47 -1.14 -5.66 8.62
CA SER A 47 -1.40 -4.29 9.06
C SER A 47 -2.90 -4.01 9.19
N LEU A 48 -3.74 -4.56 8.31
CA LEU A 48 -5.19 -4.44 8.36
C LEU A 48 -5.77 -5.13 9.61
N ASN A 49 -5.32 -6.36 9.92
CA ASN A 49 -5.73 -7.07 11.13
C ASN A 49 -5.35 -6.32 12.42
N VAL A 50 -4.12 -5.79 12.47
CA VAL A 50 -3.67 -4.98 13.63
C VAL A 50 -4.39 -3.64 13.70
N ALA A 51 -4.73 -3.02 12.57
CA ALA A 51 -5.54 -1.81 12.50
C ALA A 51 -6.93 -2.02 13.11
N ASN A 52 -7.61 -3.12 12.72
CA ASN A 52 -8.90 -3.51 13.32
C ASN A 52 -8.80 -3.65 14.84
N LEU A 53 -7.76 -4.34 15.33
CA LEU A 53 -7.53 -4.54 16.74
C LEU A 53 -7.21 -3.22 17.47
N ALA A 54 -6.41 -2.35 16.87
CA ALA A 54 -6.08 -1.03 17.41
C ALA A 54 -7.33 -0.16 17.61
N VAL A 55 -8.19 -0.10 16.59
CA VAL A 55 -9.44 0.68 16.64
C VAL A 55 -10.42 0.08 17.64
N LEU A 56 -10.49 -1.24 17.77
CA LEU A 56 -11.29 -1.91 18.79
C LEU A 56 -10.83 -1.55 20.20
N PHE A 57 -9.54 -1.64 20.49
CA PHE A 57 -8.98 -1.22 21.79
C PHE A 57 -9.18 0.27 22.04
N ASP A 58 -9.04 1.14 21.03
CA ASP A 58 -9.31 2.57 21.15
C ASP A 58 -10.77 2.84 21.56
N GLY A 59 -11.73 2.13 20.95
CA GLY A 59 -13.15 2.22 21.32
C GLY A 59 -13.41 1.75 22.76
N ILE A 60 -12.83 0.62 23.15
CA ILE A 60 -12.96 0.09 24.52
C ILE A 60 -12.35 1.07 25.54
N THR A 61 -11.15 1.60 25.28
CA THR A 61 -10.48 2.53 26.19
C THR A 61 -11.19 3.87 26.28
N ALA A 62 -11.75 4.39 25.17
CA ALA A 62 -12.58 5.59 25.17
C ALA A 62 -13.82 5.44 26.06
N CYS A 63 -14.41 4.25 26.14
CA CYS A 63 -15.50 3.96 27.06
C CYS A 63 -15.01 3.80 28.50
N THR A 64 -13.98 2.99 28.73
CA THR A 64 -13.55 2.58 30.09
C THR A 64 -12.91 3.73 30.87
N VAL A 65 -12.24 4.68 30.19
CA VAL A 65 -11.64 5.86 30.83
C VAL A 65 -12.72 6.80 31.43
N ASN A 66 -13.91 6.78 30.84
CA ASN A 66 -15.04 7.60 31.30
C ASN A 66 -15.93 6.89 32.34
N LEU A 67 -15.62 5.65 32.70
CA LEU A 67 -16.37 4.82 33.66
C LEU A 67 -15.49 4.35 34.84
N PRO A 68 -14.80 5.26 35.55
CA PRO A 68 -13.83 4.86 36.59
C PRO A 68 -14.48 4.17 37.79
N ALA A 69 -15.78 4.38 38.04
CA ALA A 69 -16.51 3.70 39.11
C ALA A 69 -16.80 2.23 38.83
N PHE A 70 -16.85 1.84 37.56
CA PHE A 70 -17.20 0.48 37.13
C PHE A 70 -15.97 -0.33 36.67
N VAL A 71 -14.91 0.35 36.21
CA VAL A 71 -13.73 -0.29 35.63
C VAL A 71 -12.52 -0.13 36.56
N PRO A 72 -11.98 -1.23 37.13
CA PRO A 72 -10.81 -1.17 37.99
C PRO A 72 -9.61 -0.55 37.26
N ARG A 73 -8.83 0.28 37.97
CA ARG A 73 -7.64 0.95 37.39
C ARG A 73 -6.68 -0.01 36.70
N LYS A 74 -6.44 -1.20 37.30
CA LYS A 74 -5.54 -2.19 36.71
C LYS A 74 -6.02 -2.69 35.34
N LEU A 75 -7.33 -2.93 35.22
CA LEU A 75 -7.92 -3.35 33.94
C LEU A 75 -7.82 -2.23 32.90
N ASN A 76 -8.09 -0.99 33.31
CA ASN A 76 -8.00 0.16 32.40
C ASN A 76 -6.54 0.38 31.92
N LEU A 77 -5.55 0.24 32.80
CA LEU A 77 -4.14 0.27 32.40
C LEU A 77 -3.78 -0.84 31.42
N PHE A 78 -4.26 -2.06 31.63
CA PHE A 78 -4.04 -3.19 30.73
C PHE A 78 -4.64 -2.92 29.34
N LEU A 79 -5.87 -2.41 29.28
CA LEU A 79 -6.54 -2.08 28.02
C LEU A 79 -5.82 -0.95 27.24
N HIS A 80 -5.33 0.09 27.97
CA HIS A 80 -4.54 1.15 27.35
C HIS A 80 -3.18 0.65 26.85
N TYR A 81 -2.53 -0.27 27.56
CA TYR A 81 -1.31 -0.91 27.06
C TYR A 81 -1.59 -1.67 25.75
N GLY A 82 -2.69 -2.44 25.70
CA GLY A 82 -3.13 -3.14 24.51
C GLY A 82 -3.35 -2.17 23.33
N MET A 83 -4.00 -1.05 23.57
CA MET A 83 -4.22 0.00 22.58
C MET A 83 -2.88 0.56 22.05
N PHE A 84 -1.97 1.00 22.93
CA PHE A 84 -0.67 1.54 22.53
C PHE A 84 0.19 0.50 21.79
N ALA A 85 0.17 -0.75 22.26
CA ALA A 85 0.89 -1.86 21.61
C ALA A 85 0.37 -2.14 20.20
N CYS A 86 -0.94 -2.05 19.99
CA CYS A 86 -1.54 -2.19 18.65
C CYS A 86 -1.16 -1.03 17.74
N TYR A 87 -1.21 0.22 18.22
CA TYR A 87 -0.78 1.38 17.41
C TYR A 87 0.69 1.32 17.04
N GLU A 88 1.57 0.96 17.98
CA GLU A 88 3.00 0.78 17.73
C GLU A 88 3.26 -0.32 16.69
N THR A 89 2.63 -1.48 16.87
CA THR A 89 2.76 -2.59 15.94
C THR A 89 2.23 -2.22 14.54
N TYR A 90 1.12 -1.48 14.47
CA TYR A 90 0.57 -0.96 13.21
C TYR A 90 1.57 -0.04 12.49
N MET A 91 2.16 0.93 13.22
CA MET A 91 3.15 1.86 12.65
C MET A 91 4.40 1.12 12.16
N ALA A 92 4.87 0.14 12.90
CA ALA A 92 5.99 -0.70 12.51
C ALA A 92 5.68 -1.52 11.25
N LEU A 93 4.52 -2.17 11.18
CA LEU A 93 4.08 -2.91 9.99
C LEU A 93 3.90 -2.01 8.78
N LEU A 94 3.32 -0.82 8.97
CA LEU A 94 3.15 0.18 7.93
C LEU A 94 4.50 0.63 7.35
N PHE A 95 5.48 0.89 8.20
CA PHE A 95 6.84 1.23 7.78
C PHE A 95 7.50 0.07 7.01
N TRP A 96 7.36 -1.17 7.50
CA TRP A 96 7.85 -2.36 6.80
C TRP A 96 7.13 -2.61 5.46
N TYR A 97 5.82 -2.33 5.39
CA TYR A 97 5.08 -2.36 4.14
C TYR A 97 5.72 -1.40 3.12
N TRP A 98 5.98 -0.15 3.52
CA TRP A 98 6.60 0.82 2.64
C TRP A 98 8.02 0.43 2.23
N ILE A 99 8.84 -0.14 3.13
CA ILE A 99 10.15 -0.70 2.77
C ILE A 99 9.98 -1.81 1.73
N SER A 100 9.05 -2.74 1.93
CA SER A 100 8.85 -3.86 1.01
C SER A 100 8.43 -3.42 -0.39
N VAL A 101 7.59 -2.38 -0.48
CA VAL A 101 7.06 -1.83 -1.74
C VAL A 101 8.11 -0.98 -2.48
N THR A 102 9.01 -0.30 -1.75
CA THR A 102 9.97 0.64 -2.32
C THR A 102 11.36 0.04 -2.56
N LEU A 103 11.87 -0.73 -1.62
CA LEU A 103 13.23 -1.27 -1.61
C LEU A 103 13.26 -2.80 -1.77
N GLY A 104 12.12 -3.46 -1.59
CA GLY A 104 12.04 -4.90 -1.39
C GLY A 104 12.43 -5.33 0.03
N ILE A 105 12.01 -6.52 0.43
CA ILE A 105 12.30 -7.05 1.76
C ILE A 105 13.81 -7.32 1.90
N PRO A 106 14.49 -6.80 2.94
CA PRO A 106 15.90 -7.03 3.15
C PRO A 106 16.23 -8.53 3.23
N ARG A 107 17.12 -8.99 2.35
CA ARG A 107 17.55 -10.40 2.30
C ARG A 107 18.32 -10.82 3.56
N ARG A 108 19.02 -9.92 4.22
CA ARG A 108 19.85 -10.20 5.42
C ARG A 108 18.95 -10.35 6.65
N ARG A 109 18.90 -11.54 7.22
CA ARG A 109 18.08 -11.91 8.40
C ARG A 109 18.33 -10.98 9.61
N TRP A 110 19.58 -10.60 9.87
CA TRP A 110 19.92 -9.76 11.02
C TRP A 110 19.23 -8.38 10.98
N LYS A 111 19.04 -7.76 9.80
CA LYS A 111 18.33 -6.47 9.68
C LYS A 111 16.87 -6.57 10.13
N ARG A 112 16.22 -7.69 9.84
CA ARG A 112 14.85 -7.95 10.28
C ARG A 112 14.80 -8.16 11.78
N ILE A 113 15.76 -8.93 12.33
CA ILE A 113 15.86 -9.17 13.78
C ILE A 113 16.09 -7.87 14.53
N CYS A 114 17.01 -7.00 14.08
CA CYS A 114 17.25 -5.70 14.70
C CYS A 114 15.99 -4.82 14.74
N ALA A 115 15.20 -4.81 13.67
CA ALA A 115 13.96 -4.05 13.66
C ALA A 115 12.91 -4.62 14.61
N PHE A 116 12.78 -5.94 14.69
CA PHE A 116 11.91 -6.58 15.69
C PHE A 116 12.34 -6.26 17.12
N LEU A 117 13.62 -6.34 17.42
CA LEU A 117 14.17 -5.98 18.73
C LEU A 117 13.93 -4.51 19.06
N PHE A 118 14.11 -3.62 18.07
CA PHE A 118 13.86 -2.20 18.25
C PHE A 118 12.40 -1.92 18.66
N ASN A 119 11.42 -2.47 17.93
CA ASN A 119 10.01 -2.34 18.28
C ASN A 119 9.69 -3.00 19.63
N GLY A 120 10.31 -4.15 19.94
CA GLY A 120 10.21 -4.80 21.25
C GLY A 120 10.70 -3.91 22.39
N CYS A 121 11.79 -3.16 22.19
CA CYS A 121 12.28 -2.18 23.16
C CYS A 121 11.30 -1.05 23.42
N ILE A 122 10.63 -0.53 22.36
CA ILE A 122 9.60 0.51 22.50
C ILE A 122 8.41 -0.03 23.30
N LEU A 123 7.90 -1.22 22.97
CA LEU A 123 6.80 -1.87 23.69
C LEU A 123 7.15 -2.11 25.17
N LEU A 124 8.38 -2.53 25.44
CA LEU A 124 8.87 -2.71 26.81
C LEU A 124 8.93 -1.37 27.56
N ALA A 125 9.43 -0.31 26.92
CA ALA A 125 9.46 1.02 27.50
C ALA A 125 8.05 1.53 27.83
N MET A 126 7.08 1.34 26.93
CA MET A 126 5.67 1.65 27.18
C MET A 126 5.15 0.86 28.39
N ALA A 127 5.40 -0.44 28.48
CA ALA A 127 4.97 -1.29 29.60
C ALA A 127 5.54 -0.80 30.94
N LEU A 128 6.81 -0.41 30.98
CA LEU A 128 7.46 0.12 32.19
C LEU A 128 6.86 1.46 32.66
N TRP A 129 6.37 2.29 31.73
CA TRP A 129 5.76 3.57 32.06
C TRP A 129 4.25 3.50 32.34
N MET A 130 3.58 2.35 32.08
CA MET A 130 2.13 2.20 32.29
C MET A 130 1.65 2.47 33.73
N PRO A 131 2.37 2.07 34.82
CA PRO A 131 1.90 2.38 36.17
C PRO A 131 1.76 3.87 36.46
N GLY A 132 2.53 4.73 35.75
CA GLY A 132 2.49 6.19 35.85
C GLY A 132 1.46 6.87 34.95
N LEU A 133 0.65 6.12 34.22
CA LEU A 133 -0.40 6.68 33.34
C LEU A 133 -1.47 7.38 34.17
N LYS A 134 -1.81 8.60 33.74
CA LYS A 134 -2.86 9.44 34.36
C LYS A 134 -4.03 9.54 33.42
N PHE A 135 -5.22 9.51 33.98
CA PHE A 135 -6.47 9.78 33.26
C PHE A 135 -6.94 11.20 33.63
N VAL A 136 -6.96 12.07 32.62
CA VAL A 136 -7.28 13.48 32.79
C VAL A 136 -8.71 13.73 32.28
N PRO A 137 -9.58 14.32 33.08
CA PRO A 137 -10.92 14.66 32.62
C PRO A 137 -10.85 15.76 31.55
N GLY A 138 -11.54 15.57 30.44
CA GLY A 138 -11.71 16.54 29.38
C GLY A 138 -13.16 17.03 29.28
N GLN A 139 -13.41 18.03 28.44
CA GLN A 139 -14.77 18.59 28.23
C GLN A 139 -15.68 17.59 27.48
N VAL A 140 -15.12 16.81 26.56
CA VAL A 140 -15.87 15.84 25.73
C VAL A 140 -15.71 14.43 26.28
N SER A 141 -14.47 14.03 26.56
CA SER A 141 -14.10 12.72 27.06
C SER A 141 -12.81 12.83 27.89
N SER A 142 -12.65 11.96 28.88
CA SER A 142 -11.37 11.82 29.57
C SER A 142 -10.33 11.23 28.63
N TYR A 143 -9.06 11.57 28.82
CA TYR A 143 -7.94 11.09 28.00
C TYR A 143 -6.77 10.66 28.86
N SER A 144 -5.87 9.85 28.28
CA SER A 144 -4.68 9.38 28.96
C SER A 144 -3.51 10.35 28.75
N ALA A 145 -2.69 10.55 29.80
CA ALA A 145 -1.47 11.38 29.77
C ALA A 145 -0.34 10.74 30.59
N GLY A 146 0.89 10.98 30.18
CA GLY A 146 2.08 10.51 30.90
C GLY A 146 3.11 9.86 29.97
N ARG A 147 4.23 9.41 30.52
CA ARG A 147 5.38 8.91 29.77
C ARG A 147 5.07 7.78 28.76
N ALA A 148 4.09 6.92 29.06
CA ALA A 148 3.67 5.89 28.10
C ALA A 148 3.06 6.51 26.83
N VAL A 149 2.24 7.57 26.97
CA VAL A 149 1.68 8.33 25.83
C VAL A 149 2.77 9.06 25.08
N ASP A 150 3.71 9.72 25.79
CA ASP A 150 4.83 10.44 25.19
C ASP A 150 5.72 9.48 24.39
N THR A 151 5.94 8.24 24.89
CA THR A 151 6.70 7.20 24.17
C THR A 151 5.97 6.79 22.88
N CYS A 152 4.65 6.65 22.90
CA CYS A 152 3.85 6.36 21.72
C CYS A 152 3.96 7.48 20.68
N PHE A 153 3.81 8.75 21.07
CA PHE A 153 3.98 9.89 20.17
C PHE A 153 5.39 9.97 19.59
N PHE A 154 6.41 9.73 20.41
CA PHE A 154 7.80 9.68 19.96
C PHE A 154 8.02 8.60 18.90
N SER A 155 7.47 7.41 19.11
CA SER A 155 7.56 6.32 18.13
C SER A 155 6.87 6.65 16.82
N ILE A 156 5.67 7.23 16.87
CA ILE A 156 4.94 7.67 15.66
C ILE A 156 5.78 8.71 14.90
N LEU A 157 6.36 9.70 15.60
CA LEU A 157 7.20 10.73 15.00
C LEU A 157 8.46 10.13 14.36
N LEU A 158 9.08 9.14 15.01
CA LEU A 158 10.24 8.43 14.47
C LEU A 158 9.89 7.68 13.19
N HIS A 159 8.82 6.88 13.17
CA HIS A 159 8.38 6.16 11.98
C HIS A 159 7.98 7.11 10.85
N LEU A 160 7.33 8.23 11.19
CA LEU A 160 6.99 9.29 10.24
C LEU A 160 8.27 9.88 9.61
N THR A 161 9.26 10.23 10.42
CA THR A 161 10.54 10.77 9.94
C THR A 161 11.25 9.79 9.01
N LEU A 162 11.31 8.51 9.39
CA LEU A 162 11.90 7.47 8.54
C LEU A 162 11.13 7.28 7.23
N THR A 163 9.80 7.41 7.24
CA THR A 163 8.96 7.34 6.05
C THR A 163 9.19 8.54 5.13
N ILE A 164 9.33 9.76 5.68
CA ILE A 164 9.67 10.97 4.92
C ILE A 164 11.06 10.84 4.28
N VAL A 165 12.05 10.33 5.01
CA VAL A 165 13.40 10.07 4.47
C VAL A 165 13.33 9.07 3.32
N LEU A 166 12.57 7.98 3.47
CA LEU A 166 12.37 6.99 2.41
C LEU A 166 11.75 7.63 1.17
N LEU A 167 10.73 8.47 1.34
CA LEU A 167 10.10 9.22 0.25
C LEU A 167 11.09 10.16 -0.43
N ALA A 168 11.84 10.99 0.32
CA ALA A 168 12.81 11.93 -0.21
C ALA A 168 13.89 11.24 -1.05
N VAL A 169 14.41 10.10 -0.58
CA VAL A 169 15.45 9.33 -1.27
C VAL A 169 14.93 8.64 -2.52
N LYS A 170 13.70 8.10 -2.48
CA LYS A 170 13.17 7.20 -3.52
C LYS A 170 12.11 7.82 -4.45
N GLN A 171 11.69 9.07 -4.22
CA GLN A 171 10.61 9.71 -4.97
C GLN A 171 10.78 9.69 -6.49
N ARG A 172 12.03 9.72 -7.00
CA ARG A 172 12.30 9.70 -8.45
C ARG A 172 12.20 8.31 -9.08
N GLU A 173 12.29 7.26 -8.27
CA GLU A 173 12.28 5.86 -8.73
C GLU A 173 10.89 5.21 -8.60
N LEU A 174 9.99 5.82 -7.81
CA LEU A 174 8.67 5.27 -7.51
C LEU A 174 7.66 5.60 -8.62
N PRO A 175 6.78 4.65 -8.99
CA PRO A 175 5.59 4.90 -9.79
C PRO A 175 4.68 5.94 -9.16
N THR A 176 3.91 6.66 -9.98
CA THR A 176 3.04 7.76 -9.53
C THR A 176 2.04 7.31 -8.47
N GLN A 177 1.38 6.17 -8.66
CA GLN A 177 0.44 5.60 -7.69
C GLN A 177 1.08 5.37 -6.31
N LYS A 178 2.29 4.78 -6.27
CA LYS A 178 3.04 4.55 -5.02
C LYS A 178 3.42 5.85 -4.32
N LYS A 179 3.83 6.87 -5.08
CA LYS A 179 4.11 8.19 -4.52
C LYS A 179 2.87 8.80 -3.88
N MET A 180 1.74 8.81 -4.59
CA MET A 180 0.49 9.38 -4.10
C MET A 180 0.04 8.72 -2.79
N SER A 181 0.10 7.39 -2.73
CA SER A 181 -0.27 6.64 -1.52
C SER A 181 0.68 6.90 -0.35
N LEU A 182 1.99 7.02 -0.63
CA LEU A 182 2.98 7.34 0.40
C LEU A 182 2.83 8.79 0.90
N PHE A 183 2.58 9.75 0.00
CA PHE A 183 2.25 11.13 0.38
C PHE A 183 0.98 11.21 1.21
N ALA A 184 -0.07 10.51 0.82
CA ALA A 184 -1.32 10.45 1.58
C ALA A 184 -1.08 9.88 3.00
N THR A 185 -0.27 8.81 3.12
CA THR A 185 0.12 8.25 4.41
C THR A 185 0.79 9.29 5.30
N VAL A 186 1.82 9.98 4.79
CA VAL A 186 2.54 11.03 5.53
C VAL A 186 1.59 12.17 5.92
N PHE A 187 0.77 12.63 4.97
CA PHE A 187 -0.20 13.70 5.18
C PHE A 187 -1.18 13.38 6.31
N PHE A 188 -1.82 12.20 6.27
CA PHE A 188 -2.77 11.82 7.31
C PHE A 188 -2.12 11.66 8.68
N ILE A 189 -0.92 11.08 8.76
CA ILE A 189 -0.18 10.98 10.03
C ILE A 189 0.10 12.37 10.59
N VAL A 190 0.62 13.31 9.79
CA VAL A 190 0.97 14.67 10.23
C VAL A 190 -0.27 15.44 10.72
N VAL A 191 -1.34 15.43 9.92
CA VAL A 191 -2.57 16.17 10.24
C VAL A 191 -3.20 15.62 11.52
N ILE A 192 -3.40 14.31 11.61
CA ILE A 192 -4.06 13.70 12.77
C ILE A 192 -3.18 13.79 14.01
N LEU A 193 -1.87 13.63 13.89
CA LEU A 193 -0.95 13.82 15.02
C LEU A 193 -1.03 15.24 15.58
N GLY A 194 -1.04 16.25 14.69
CA GLY A 194 -1.20 17.65 15.09
C GLY A 194 -2.55 17.92 15.78
N LEU A 195 -3.63 17.39 15.21
CA LEU A 195 -4.97 17.51 15.82
C LEU A 195 -5.07 16.76 17.16
N GLN A 196 -4.45 15.56 17.28
CA GLN A 196 -4.47 14.79 18.52
C GLN A 196 -3.69 15.48 19.65
N ILE A 197 -2.59 16.17 19.32
CA ILE A 197 -1.84 16.98 20.29
C ILE A 197 -2.66 18.22 20.71
N ALA A 198 -3.32 18.89 19.75
CA ALA A 198 -4.12 20.08 20.02
C ALA A 198 -5.43 19.76 20.79
N PHE A 199 -6.03 18.60 20.50
CA PHE A 199 -7.33 18.18 21.05
C PHE A 199 -7.28 16.75 21.59
N PRO A 200 -6.51 16.46 22.65
CA PRO A 200 -6.25 15.09 23.14
C PRO A 200 -7.52 14.35 23.58
N GLN A 201 -8.59 15.08 23.92
CA GLN A 201 -9.90 14.54 24.33
C GLN A 201 -10.77 14.02 23.17
N MET A 202 -10.37 14.24 21.91
CA MET A 202 -11.22 13.92 20.75
C MET A 202 -11.05 12.49 20.21
N HIS A 203 -10.10 11.71 20.67
CA HIS A 203 -9.87 10.31 20.23
C HIS A 203 -9.97 10.10 18.71
N ILE A 204 -9.25 10.93 17.93
CA ILE A 204 -9.31 10.92 16.45
C ILE A 204 -8.30 10.00 15.79
N SER A 205 -7.45 9.33 16.55
CA SER A 205 -6.42 8.38 16.09
C SER A 205 -6.97 7.28 15.18
N SER A 206 -8.15 6.76 15.48
CA SER A 206 -8.85 5.77 14.65
C SER A 206 -9.14 6.26 13.24
N ILE A 207 -9.40 7.56 13.05
CA ILE A 207 -9.64 8.16 11.74
C ILE A 207 -8.36 8.09 10.89
N ALA A 208 -7.19 8.39 11.50
CA ALA A 208 -5.91 8.28 10.81
C ALA A 208 -5.69 6.88 10.26
N VAL A 209 -5.91 5.86 11.10
CA VAL A 209 -5.75 4.46 10.71
C VAL A 209 -6.62 4.12 9.51
N VAL A 210 -7.91 4.48 9.55
CA VAL A 210 -8.86 4.23 8.45
C VAL A 210 -8.42 4.93 7.17
N MET A 211 -8.05 6.21 7.25
CA MET A 211 -7.66 6.98 6.06
C MET A 211 -6.38 6.44 5.43
N ILE A 212 -5.41 5.99 6.23
CA ILE A 212 -4.18 5.37 5.73
C ILE A 212 -4.48 4.02 5.08
N VAL A 213 -5.29 3.17 5.73
CA VAL A 213 -5.69 1.87 5.16
C VAL A 213 -6.42 2.07 3.84
N LEU A 214 -7.38 3.00 3.77
CA LEU A 214 -8.10 3.32 2.53
C LEU A 214 -7.16 3.84 1.44
N ALA A 215 -6.22 4.74 1.79
CA ALA A 215 -5.27 5.27 0.83
C ALA A 215 -4.38 4.16 0.22
N ILE A 216 -3.95 3.21 1.03
CA ILE A 216 -3.16 2.06 0.55
C ILE A 216 -4.05 1.10 -0.24
N TYR A 217 -5.22 0.75 0.29
CA TYR A 217 -6.14 -0.18 -0.37
C TYR A 217 -6.54 0.31 -1.75
N LEU A 218 -7.07 1.54 -1.86
CA LEU A 218 -7.58 2.07 -3.11
C LEU A 218 -6.50 2.25 -4.19
N ASN A 219 -5.28 2.62 -3.80
CA ASN A 219 -4.22 2.92 -4.77
C ASN A 219 -3.25 1.77 -5.03
N MET A 220 -3.14 0.79 -4.10
CA MET A 220 -2.05 -0.19 -4.15
C MET A 220 -2.54 -1.63 -4.06
N GLU A 221 -3.49 -1.90 -3.17
CA GLU A 221 -3.88 -3.27 -2.82
C GLU A 221 -5.28 -3.65 -3.34
N ASN A 222 -5.96 -2.75 -4.09
CA ASN A 222 -7.27 -3.04 -4.66
C ASN A 222 -7.18 -4.16 -5.72
N PRO A 223 -7.79 -5.32 -5.47
CA PRO A 223 -7.70 -6.47 -6.38
C PRO A 223 -8.40 -6.21 -7.71
N THR A 224 -9.47 -5.42 -7.72
CA THR A 224 -10.22 -5.08 -8.92
C THR A 224 -9.36 -4.28 -9.89
N ILE A 225 -8.61 -3.28 -9.40
CA ILE A 225 -7.71 -2.47 -10.23
C ILE A 225 -6.58 -3.35 -10.78
N ARG A 226 -5.97 -4.18 -9.94
CA ARG A 226 -4.93 -5.14 -10.37
C ARG A 226 -5.45 -6.17 -11.37
N GLY A 227 -6.67 -6.65 -11.16
CA GLY A 227 -7.34 -7.55 -12.09
C GLY A 227 -7.57 -6.89 -13.44
N LEU A 228 -8.04 -5.65 -13.45
CA LEU A 228 -8.27 -4.88 -14.67
C LEU A 228 -6.97 -4.66 -15.46
N GLU A 229 -5.87 -4.28 -14.80
CA GLU A 229 -4.56 -4.16 -15.43
C GLU A 229 -4.09 -5.49 -16.03
N HIS A 230 -4.30 -6.59 -15.31
CA HIS A 230 -3.97 -7.93 -15.82
C HIS A 230 -4.80 -8.28 -17.08
N TYR A 231 -6.12 -8.08 -17.03
CA TYR A 231 -6.99 -8.35 -18.18
C TYR A 231 -6.65 -7.47 -19.39
N GLN A 232 -6.34 -6.19 -19.19
CA GLN A 232 -5.90 -5.31 -20.28
C GLN A 232 -4.62 -5.85 -20.93
N ASN A 233 -3.62 -6.27 -20.14
CA ASN A 233 -2.39 -6.84 -20.66
C ASN A 233 -2.63 -8.15 -21.42
N GLU A 234 -3.49 -9.04 -20.89
CA GLU A 234 -3.84 -10.29 -21.57
C GLU A 234 -4.60 -10.04 -22.88
N MET A 235 -5.49 -9.04 -22.93
CA MET A 235 -6.19 -8.63 -24.15
C MET A 235 -5.20 -8.12 -25.21
N VAL A 236 -4.28 -7.20 -24.85
CA VAL A 236 -3.25 -6.68 -25.73
C VAL A 236 -2.40 -7.82 -26.29
N MET A 237 -1.95 -8.74 -25.42
CA MET A 237 -1.18 -9.93 -25.84
C MET A 237 -1.98 -10.87 -26.73
N GLY A 238 -3.27 -11.04 -26.46
CA GLY A 238 -4.19 -11.85 -27.27
C GLY A 238 -4.32 -11.29 -28.69
N PHE A 239 -4.61 -9.99 -28.83
CA PHE A 239 -4.69 -9.32 -30.14
C PHE A 239 -3.37 -9.40 -30.88
N ALA A 240 -2.27 -9.10 -30.23
CA ALA A 240 -0.95 -9.16 -30.83
C ALA A 240 -0.62 -10.59 -31.32
N THR A 241 -0.97 -11.63 -30.55
CA THR A 241 -0.80 -13.04 -30.97
C THR A 241 -1.67 -13.40 -32.17
N MET A 242 -2.91 -12.86 -32.25
CA MET A 242 -3.77 -13.07 -33.44
C MET A 242 -3.13 -12.48 -34.71
N VAL A 243 -2.51 -11.31 -34.60
CA VAL A 243 -1.77 -10.67 -35.71
C VAL A 243 -0.51 -11.45 -36.06
N GLU A 244 0.25 -11.90 -35.06
CA GLU A 244 1.44 -12.75 -35.23
C GLU A 244 1.12 -14.03 -36.02
N ASN A 245 -0.01 -14.69 -35.69
CA ASN A 245 -0.45 -15.90 -36.39
C ASN A 245 -0.86 -15.65 -37.84
N LYS A 246 -1.26 -14.42 -38.19
CA LYS A 246 -1.59 -14.03 -39.57
C LYS A 246 -0.35 -13.92 -40.49
N ASP A 247 0.79 -13.58 -39.90
CA ASP A 247 2.07 -13.32 -40.62
C ASP A 247 3.04 -14.52 -40.62
N ASP A 248 2.59 -15.74 -40.33
CA ASP A 248 3.44 -16.96 -40.25
C ASP A 248 4.75 -16.75 -39.46
N SER A 249 4.84 -15.71 -38.64
CA SER A 249 6.04 -15.45 -37.86
C SER A 249 6.18 -16.45 -36.70
N THR A 250 7.43 -16.84 -36.43
CA THR A 250 7.74 -17.85 -35.39
C THR A 250 7.14 -17.49 -34.03
N GLY A 251 6.26 -18.34 -33.49
CA GLY A 251 5.55 -18.14 -32.25
C GLY A 251 6.41 -17.62 -31.10
N GLY A 252 5.88 -16.62 -30.36
CA GLY A 252 6.54 -15.98 -29.23
C GLY A 252 7.47 -14.80 -29.57
N HIS A 253 7.49 -14.33 -30.83
CA HIS A 253 8.22 -13.11 -31.23
C HIS A 253 7.80 -11.91 -30.38
N ILE A 254 6.50 -11.68 -30.23
CA ILE A 254 5.92 -10.57 -29.48
C ILE A 254 6.38 -10.54 -28.02
N ARG A 255 6.37 -11.69 -27.34
CA ARG A 255 6.84 -11.77 -25.94
C ARG A 255 8.34 -11.48 -25.82
N ARG A 256 9.14 -11.97 -26.78
CA ARG A 256 10.59 -11.69 -26.81
C ARG A 256 10.86 -10.21 -27.07
N SER A 257 10.17 -9.60 -28.03
CA SER A 257 10.30 -8.17 -28.37
C SER A 257 9.97 -7.27 -27.18
N SER A 258 8.86 -7.52 -26.47
CA SER A 258 8.51 -6.78 -25.25
C SER A 258 9.57 -6.91 -24.16
N ALA A 259 10.10 -8.13 -23.96
CA ALA A 259 11.16 -8.35 -22.96
C ALA A 259 12.46 -7.62 -23.35
N TYR A 260 12.83 -7.58 -24.63
CA TYR A 260 14.00 -6.83 -25.12
C TYR A 260 13.79 -5.32 -24.97
N VAL A 261 12.62 -4.77 -25.31
CA VAL A 261 12.29 -3.35 -25.12
C VAL A 261 12.48 -2.95 -23.67
N LYS A 262 11.93 -3.73 -22.74
CA LYS A 262 12.12 -3.51 -21.30
C LYS A 262 13.58 -3.53 -20.88
N LEU A 263 14.31 -4.56 -21.29
CA LEU A 263 15.73 -4.75 -20.94
C LEU A 263 16.59 -3.59 -21.46
N ILE A 264 16.38 -3.17 -22.71
CA ILE A 264 17.10 -2.05 -23.35
C ILE A 264 16.79 -0.77 -22.61
N ALA A 265 15.50 -0.46 -22.37
CA ALA A 265 15.09 0.75 -21.66
C ALA A 265 15.65 0.81 -20.22
N GLN A 266 15.66 -0.31 -19.49
CA GLN A 266 16.26 -0.39 -18.15
C GLN A 266 17.78 -0.13 -18.17
N ASN A 267 18.48 -0.60 -19.19
CA ASN A 267 19.92 -0.36 -19.32
C ASN A 267 20.21 1.09 -19.75
N LEU A 268 19.46 1.64 -20.70
CA LEU A 268 19.58 3.03 -21.12
C LEU A 268 19.29 4.02 -19.98
N LYS A 269 18.37 3.68 -19.06
CA LYS A 269 18.10 4.48 -17.83
C LYS A 269 19.33 4.69 -16.96
N LYS A 270 20.35 3.83 -17.02
CA LYS A 270 21.61 4.00 -16.28
C LYS A 270 22.40 5.20 -16.80
N ASN A 271 22.23 5.58 -18.07
CA ASN A 271 22.86 6.74 -18.67
C ASN A 271 22.16 8.03 -18.22
N LYS A 272 22.93 9.04 -17.80
CA LYS A 272 22.43 10.35 -17.32
C LYS A 272 21.54 11.06 -18.34
N LYS A 273 21.82 10.88 -19.65
CA LYS A 273 21.04 11.50 -20.76
C LYS A 273 19.62 10.99 -20.83
N TYR A 274 19.38 9.69 -20.65
CA TYR A 274 18.07 9.07 -20.81
C TYR A 274 17.31 8.90 -19.50
N ARG A 275 18.00 9.03 -18.36
CA ARG A 275 17.41 8.85 -17.03
C ARG A 275 16.19 9.73 -16.74
N PRO A 276 16.12 11.01 -17.18
CA PRO A 276 14.94 11.85 -16.95
C PRO A 276 13.71 11.40 -17.73
N ILE A 277 13.91 10.81 -18.93
CA ILE A 277 12.84 10.35 -19.83
C ILE A 277 12.36 8.96 -19.43
N LEU A 278 13.31 8.03 -19.23
CA LEU A 278 13.04 6.63 -18.91
C LEU A 278 12.66 6.48 -17.43
N THR A 279 11.53 7.08 -17.03
CA THR A 279 10.93 6.85 -15.71
C THR A 279 10.47 5.39 -15.60
N HIS A 280 10.08 4.97 -14.39
CA HIS A 280 9.53 3.62 -14.19
C HIS A 280 8.22 3.44 -14.99
N ASP A 281 7.34 4.43 -14.91
CA ASP A 281 6.04 4.42 -15.59
C ASP A 281 6.24 4.39 -17.12
N TYR A 282 7.17 5.18 -17.65
CA TYR A 282 7.47 5.20 -19.08
C TYR A 282 7.99 3.84 -19.59
N ILE A 283 8.89 3.18 -18.83
CA ILE A 283 9.39 1.85 -19.17
C ILE A 283 8.27 0.81 -19.15
N ASN A 284 7.37 0.88 -18.17
CA ASN A 284 6.20 -0.02 -18.12
C ASN A 284 5.26 0.20 -19.32
N HIS A 285 4.99 1.45 -19.70
CA HIS A 285 4.18 1.75 -20.88
C HIS A 285 4.85 1.26 -22.17
N LEU A 286 6.19 1.42 -22.32
CA LEU A 286 6.92 0.87 -23.45
C LEU A 286 6.80 -0.66 -23.54
N GLU A 287 6.94 -1.37 -22.41
CA GLU A 287 6.78 -2.82 -22.35
C GLU A 287 5.37 -3.26 -22.75
N GLN A 288 4.35 -2.55 -22.27
CA GLN A 288 2.94 -2.83 -22.56
C GLN A 288 2.53 -2.49 -23.99
N SER A 289 3.13 -1.48 -24.60
CA SER A 289 2.82 -1.07 -25.99
C SER A 289 3.64 -1.83 -27.03
N ALA A 290 4.79 -2.40 -26.66
CA ALA A 290 5.64 -3.13 -27.57
C ALA A 290 4.91 -4.27 -28.35
N PRO A 291 3.97 -5.04 -27.78
CA PRO A 291 3.19 -6.03 -28.51
C PRO A 291 2.40 -5.48 -29.68
N MET A 292 2.05 -4.18 -29.65
CA MET A 292 1.17 -3.54 -30.61
C MET A 292 1.88 -3.03 -31.87
N HIS A 293 3.22 -3.16 -31.95
CA HIS A 293 4.00 -2.59 -33.07
C HIS A 293 3.61 -3.09 -34.46
N ASP A 294 3.07 -4.31 -34.55
CA ASP A 294 2.64 -4.94 -35.80
C ASP A 294 1.12 -5.00 -35.99
N ILE A 295 0.33 -4.34 -35.13
CA ILE A 295 -1.13 -4.48 -35.15
C ILE A 295 -1.76 -4.03 -36.49
N GLY A 296 -1.10 -3.12 -37.19
CA GLY A 296 -1.52 -2.67 -38.53
C GLY A 296 -1.60 -3.77 -39.59
N LYS A 297 -0.85 -4.86 -39.42
CA LYS A 297 -0.90 -6.03 -40.32
C LYS A 297 -2.28 -6.68 -40.43
N ILE A 298 -3.18 -6.44 -39.44
CA ILE A 298 -4.56 -6.94 -39.50
C ILE A 298 -5.33 -6.37 -40.67
N GLY A 299 -5.03 -5.15 -41.09
CA GLY A 299 -5.66 -4.47 -42.24
C GLY A 299 -5.09 -4.87 -43.59
N VAL A 300 -3.92 -5.53 -43.64
CA VAL A 300 -3.27 -5.93 -44.89
C VAL A 300 -3.91 -7.21 -45.42
N PRO A 301 -4.29 -7.29 -46.70
CA PRO A 301 -4.79 -8.52 -47.34
C PRO A 301 -3.75 -9.67 -47.25
N ASP A 302 -4.24 -10.89 -46.98
CA ASP A 302 -3.35 -12.07 -46.85
C ASP A 302 -2.51 -12.35 -48.11
N ALA A 303 -3.08 -12.05 -49.30
CA ALA A 303 -2.38 -12.20 -50.57
C ALA A 303 -1.12 -11.32 -50.68
N ILE A 304 -1.08 -10.19 -49.97
CA ILE A 304 0.04 -9.24 -49.91
C ILE A 304 0.96 -9.65 -48.76
N LEU A 305 0.38 -9.88 -47.56
CA LEU A 305 1.14 -10.17 -46.35
C LEU A 305 1.94 -11.46 -46.46
N GLN A 306 1.38 -12.51 -47.09
CA GLN A 306 1.99 -13.84 -47.28
C GLN A 306 2.57 -14.04 -48.67
N LYS A 307 2.74 -12.99 -49.46
CA LYS A 307 3.26 -13.10 -50.83
C LYS A 307 4.66 -13.68 -50.84
N PRO A 308 4.91 -14.81 -51.55
CA PRO A 308 6.24 -15.31 -51.72
C PRO A 308 7.01 -14.44 -52.71
N GLY A 309 7.94 -13.63 -52.23
CA GLY A 309 8.78 -12.78 -53.06
C GLY A 309 8.67 -11.29 -52.70
N ARG A 310 9.14 -10.44 -53.66
CA ARG A 310 9.11 -8.98 -53.46
C ARG A 310 7.72 -8.42 -53.74
N LEU A 311 7.30 -7.44 -52.94
CA LEU A 311 6.10 -6.65 -53.21
C LEU A 311 6.32 -5.70 -54.38
N THR A 312 5.27 -5.41 -55.13
CA THR A 312 5.26 -4.28 -56.10
C THR A 312 5.17 -2.97 -55.36
N ASP A 313 5.37 -1.84 -56.04
CA ASP A 313 5.31 -0.55 -55.41
C ASP A 313 3.86 -0.25 -54.87
N GLU A 314 2.82 -0.69 -55.60
CA GLU A 314 1.41 -0.56 -55.19
C GLU A 314 1.10 -1.46 -53.97
N GLU A 315 1.63 -2.68 -53.93
CA GLU A 315 1.47 -3.59 -52.80
C GLU A 315 2.22 -3.07 -51.54
N PHE A 316 3.37 -2.43 -51.75
CA PHE A 316 4.14 -1.82 -50.69
C PHE A 316 3.42 -0.61 -50.08
N GLU A 317 2.70 0.19 -50.88
CA GLU A 317 1.84 1.27 -50.35
C GLU A 317 0.68 0.75 -49.50
N ILE A 318 0.15 -0.45 -49.80
CA ILE A 318 -0.90 -1.08 -49.00
C ILE A 318 -0.31 -1.64 -47.68
N MET A 319 0.97 -2.01 -47.66
CA MET A 319 1.67 -2.53 -46.49
C MET A 319 2.03 -1.42 -45.50
N ASN A 320 2.22 -0.17 -45.91
CA ASN A 320 2.55 0.99 -45.10
C ASN A 320 1.33 1.68 -44.48
#